data_19f0370cbdffd6d4796d40911103a1cc
#
_entry.id   19f0370cbdffd6d4796d40911103a1cc
#
_cell.length_a   1.000
_cell.length_b   1.000
_cell.length_c   1.000
_cell.angle_alpha   90.00
_cell.angle_beta   90.00
_cell.angle_gamma   90.00
#
_symmetry.space_group_name_H-M   'P 1'
#
loop_
_entity.id
_entity.type
_entity.pdbx_description
1 polymer ?
#
loop_
_entity_poly.entity_id
_entity_poly.type
_entity_poly.pdbx_seq_one_letter_code
_entity_poly.pdbx_strand_id
1 'polypeptide(L)'
;MAGNNNDLEAKNVSTLALEVPITCLTNGTEKVIGAYTTASLRQGRVLNGAPGTGLGKVTRGGGAWTQVSRVGMPLVNEVIIGLDDKDKFNASKPKDDGANFADYVTNPVLPALIQTLFPTAPAPTNFPRTDLVTVFLKGLPTVNQPANVMASEMLRLNTLIAPTTAGAQNPLGVAAGDNAGFPNGRRPADDVVDLSLRVAMGALCVLTGAGDALQVGCKPTDAPAGGAALTDGVRKTAANYGVTFPYLTTPLPGNFNPPAPAGATFP
;
A
#
# COMPACT_ATOMS: atom_id res chain seq x y z
N MET A 1 0.36 9.61 -23.55
CA MET A 1 1.46 9.30 -22.62
C MET A 1 2.26 8.17 -23.25
N ALA A 2 3.55 8.34 -23.40
CA ALA A 2 4.41 7.34 -24.00
C ALA A 2 4.54 6.14 -23.04
N GLY A 3 4.28 4.94 -23.59
CA GLY A 3 4.70 3.63 -23.14
C GLY A 3 4.56 3.29 -21.65
N ASN A 4 3.71 2.35 -21.35
CA ASN A 4 3.66 1.61 -20.08
C ASN A 4 5.03 0.97 -19.81
N ASN A 5 5.91 1.66 -19.13
CA ASN A 5 7.17 1.08 -18.68
C ASN A 5 6.99 0.58 -17.26
N ASN A 6 6.85 -0.72 -17.11
CA ASN A 6 6.95 -1.36 -15.81
C ASN A 6 8.42 -1.63 -15.51
N ASP A 7 9.07 -0.72 -14.79
CA ASP A 7 10.48 -0.82 -14.43
C ASP A 7 10.83 -2.06 -13.59
N LEU A 8 9.84 -2.70 -13.01
CA LEU A 8 9.99 -3.90 -12.20
C LEU A 8 9.68 -5.20 -12.95
N GLU A 9 9.25 -5.14 -14.21
CA GLU A 9 8.78 -6.33 -14.95
C GLU A 9 9.83 -7.42 -15.10
N ALA A 10 11.07 -7.02 -15.30
CA ALA A 10 12.22 -7.92 -15.45
C ALA A 10 13.05 -8.04 -14.15
N LYS A 11 12.48 -7.72 -12.99
CA LYS A 11 13.18 -7.80 -11.70
C LYS A 11 12.69 -8.97 -10.87
N ASN A 12 13.62 -9.65 -10.20
CA ASN A 12 13.30 -10.56 -9.12
C ASN A 12 13.12 -9.77 -7.82
N VAL A 13 11.97 -9.99 -7.16
CA VAL A 13 11.66 -9.36 -5.88
C VAL A 13 11.80 -10.42 -4.79
N SER A 14 12.66 -10.15 -3.79
CA SER A 14 12.76 -11.02 -2.61
C SER A 14 11.48 -10.94 -1.80
N THR A 15 10.90 -12.08 -1.48
CA THR A 15 9.60 -12.16 -0.80
C THR A 15 9.71 -13.07 0.42
N LEU A 16 9.07 -12.66 1.52
CA LEU A 16 8.78 -13.50 2.66
C LEU A 16 7.30 -13.88 2.61
N ALA A 17 7.02 -15.16 2.43
CA ALA A 17 5.66 -15.68 2.38
C ALA A 17 5.39 -16.54 3.61
N LEU A 18 4.30 -16.24 4.34
CA LEU A 18 3.86 -16.98 5.52
C LEU A 18 2.39 -17.36 5.33
N GLU A 19 2.07 -18.62 5.61
CA GLU A 19 0.70 -19.11 5.74
C GLU A 19 0.42 -19.37 7.20
N VAL A 20 -0.62 -18.70 7.73
CA VAL A 20 -0.97 -18.76 9.15
C VAL A 20 -2.47 -19.03 9.30
N PRO A 21 -2.90 -19.98 10.13
CA PRO A 21 -4.33 -20.20 10.41
C PRO A 21 -5.00 -18.93 10.97
N ILE A 22 -6.19 -18.61 10.46
CA ILE A 22 -6.97 -17.43 10.91
C ILE A 22 -7.19 -17.47 12.43
N THR A 23 -7.39 -18.65 12.99
CA THR A 23 -7.58 -18.83 14.43
C THR A 23 -6.38 -18.40 15.29
N CYS A 24 -5.18 -18.35 14.72
CA CYS A 24 -3.98 -17.83 15.38
C CYS A 24 -3.90 -16.31 15.34
N LEU A 25 -4.64 -15.66 14.46
CA LEU A 25 -4.59 -14.21 14.21
C LEU A 25 -5.78 -13.46 14.78
N THR A 26 -6.89 -14.15 15.08
CA THR A 26 -8.13 -13.54 15.56
C THR A 26 -8.38 -13.91 17.02
N ASN A 27 -8.95 -12.97 17.79
CA ASN A 27 -9.32 -13.18 19.18
C ASN A 27 -10.82 -12.93 19.39
N GLY A 28 -11.53 -13.94 19.90
CA GLY A 28 -12.95 -13.83 20.25
C GLY A 28 -13.84 -13.45 19.06
N THR A 29 -14.59 -12.36 19.21
CA THR A 29 -15.55 -11.86 18.24
C THR A 29 -14.93 -10.92 17.19
N GLU A 30 -13.76 -10.34 17.48
CA GLU A 30 -13.09 -9.46 16.51
C GLU A 30 -12.46 -10.29 15.37
N LYS A 31 -12.87 -10.00 14.17
CA LYS A 31 -12.46 -10.71 12.96
C LYS A 31 -11.67 -9.85 11.98
N VAL A 32 -11.54 -8.58 12.28
CA VAL A 32 -10.67 -7.68 11.53
C VAL A 32 -9.29 -7.65 12.17
N ILE A 33 -8.29 -8.02 11.41
CA ILE A 33 -6.88 -7.93 11.82
C ILE A 33 -6.20 -6.75 11.13
N GLY A 34 -5.21 -6.16 11.78
CA GLY A 34 -4.33 -5.14 11.21
C GLY A 34 -2.88 -5.61 11.22
N ALA A 35 -2.18 -5.39 10.13
CA ALA A 35 -0.79 -5.79 9.98
C ALA A 35 0.07 -4.65 9.40
N TYR A 36 1.32 -4.61 9.83
CA TYR A 36 2.36 -3.78 9.23
C TYR A 36 3.71 -4.51 9.33
N THR A 37 4.61 -4.18 8.43
CA THR A 37 5.97 -4.74 8.42
C THR A 37 6.96 -3.69 8.87
N THR A 38 8.06 -4.13 9.47
CA THR A 38 9.16 -3.24 9.89
C THR A 38 10.49 -3.79 9.44
N ALA A 39 11.43 -2.88 9.16
CA ALA A 39 12.83 -3.21 9.01
C ALA A 39 13.64 -2.56 10.14
N SER A 40 14.62 -3.29 10.66
CA SER A 40 15.50 -2.79 11.71
C SER A 40 16.96 -3.01 11.35
N LEU A 41 17.80 -2.05 11.72
CA LEU A 41 19.25 -2.13 11.57
C LEU A 41 19.94 -2.03 12.94
N ARG A 42 21.16 -2.54 13.02
CA ARG A 42 22.03 -2.31 14.18
C ARG A 42 22.46 -0.84 14.19
N GLN A 43 22.49 -0.21 15.37
CA GLN A 43 22.85 1.20 15.52
C GLN A 43 24.26 1.53 15.05
N GLY A 44 25.19 0.61 15.23
CA GLY A 44 26.57 0.78 14.78
C GLY A 44 26.95 -0.21 13.70
N ARG A 45 27.73 0.22 12.73
CA ARG A 45 28.35 -0.61 11.71
C ARG A 45 29.80 -0.21 11.52
N VAL A 46 30.71 -1.13 11.77
CA VAL A 46 32.16 -0.90 11.71
C VAL A 46 32.75 -1.80 10.62
N LEU A 47 33.66 -1.25 9.83
CA LEU A 47 34.42 -2.03 8.86
C LEU A 47 35.34 -3.01 9.58
N ASN A 48 35.41 -4.25 9.08
CA ASN A 48 36.33 -5.23 9.58
C ASN A 48 37.64 -5.14 8.79
N GLY A 49 38.70 -4.65 9.41
CA GLY A 49 40.01 -4.50 8.78
C GLY A 49 40.69 -5.82 8.40
N ALA A 50 40.24 -6.94 8.96
CA ALA A 50 40.75 -8.28 8.64
C ALA A 50 39.57 -9.24 8.39
N PRO A 51 38.84 -9.08 7.28
CA PRO A 51 37.69 -9.96 6.98
C PRO A 51 38.16 -11.38 6.67
N GLY A 52 37.47 -12.37 7.26
CA GLY A 52 37.63 -13.76 6.86
C GLY A 52 36.92 -14.08 5.56
N THR A 53 37.01 -15.33 5.11
CA THR A 53 36.28 -15.80 3.91
C THR A 53 34.76 -15.86 4.13
N GLY A 54 33.99 -15.62 3.09
CA GLY A 54 32.52 -15.71 3.07
C GLY A 54 31.81 -14.36 3.11
N LEU A 55 30.51 -14.38 2.79
CA LEU A 55 29.66 -13.20 2.75
C LEU A 55 29.50 -12.57 4.14
N GLY A 56 29.35 -11.24 4.19
CA GLY A 56 29.05 -10.50 5.42
C GLY A 56 30.23 -10.35 6.40
N LYS A 57 31.46 -10.76 6.05
CA LYS A 57 32.62 -10.67 6.94
C LYS A 57 33.29 -9.30 6.93
N VAL A 58 32.97 -8.46 5.97
CA VAL A 58 33.58 -7.12 5.79
C VAL A 58 33.12 -6.07 6.82
N THR A 59 32.04 -6.36 7.55
CA THR A 59 31.50 -5.45 8.56
C THR A 59 31.08 -6.19 9.83
N ARG A 60 31.09 -5.45 10.94
CA ARG A 60 30.53 -5.89 12.23
C ARG A 60 29.43 -4.93 12.65
N GLY A 61 28.24 -5.43 12.98
CA GLY A 61 27.16 -4.67 13.56
C GLY A 61 27.24 -4.65 15.09
N GLY A 62 26.94 -3.51 15.70
CA GLY A 62 26.91 -3.33 17.16
C GLY A 62 25.74 -2.46 17.61
N GLY A 63 25.52 -2.33 18.91
CA GLY A 63 24.43 -1.57 19.49
C GLY A 63 23.08 -2.29 19.47
N ALA A 64 22.00 -1.61 19.80
CA ALA A 64 20.64 -2.14 19.74
C ALA A 64 20.13 -2.28 18.29
N TRP A 65 19.09 -3.08 18.09
CA TRP A 65 18.29 -3.06 16.86
C TRP A 65 17.38 -1.84 16.89
N THR A 66 17.40 -1.03 15.85
CA THR A 66 16.61 0.19 15.72
C THR A 66 15.74 0.08 14.48
N GLN A 67 14.44 0.30 14.64
CA GLN A 67 13.50 0.34 13.52
C GLN A 67 13.83 1.53 12.63
N VAL A 68 13.99 1.29 11.33
CA VAL A 68 14.35 2.29 10.32
C VAL A 68 13.34 2.38 9.18
N SER A 69 12.37 1.48 9.16
CA SER A 69 11.30 1.51 8.15
C SER A 69 10.07 0.78 8.65
N ARG A 70 8.89 1.21 8.21
CA ARG A 70 7.64 0.47 8.32
C ARG A 70 6.74 0.69 7.12
N VAL A 71 5.91 -0.30 6.82
CA VAL A 71 4.86 -0.26 5.81
C VAL A 71 3.65 -1.00 6.33
N GLY A 72 2.52 -0.34 6.39
CA GLY A 72 1.21 -0.94 6.59
C GLY A 72 0.36 -0.78 5.33
N MET A 73 -0.27 0.39 5.16
CA MET A 73 -1.00 0.72 3.92
C MET A 73 -0.03 1.11 2.81
N PRO A 74 -0.16 0.50 1.62
CA PRO A 74 0.64 0.88 0.45
C PRO A 74 0.55 2.38 0.16
N LEU A 75 1.68 3.00 -0.19
CA LEU A 75 1.84 4.38 -0.63
C LEU A 75 1.58 5.47 0.42
N VAL A 76 1.20 5.14 1.66
CA VAL A 76 1.06 6.16 2.71
C VAL A 76 2.40 6.80 3.03
N ASN A 77 3.45 6.01 3.25
CA ASN A 77 4.78 6.55 3.49
C ASN A 77 5.30 7.36 2.30
N GLU A 78 5.04 6.91 1.07
CA GLU A 78 5.61 7.51 -0.14
C GLU A 78 4.92 8.81 -0.53
N VAL A 79 3.59 8.89 -0.47
CA VAL A 79 2.81 10.01 -1.07
C VAL A 79 1.97 10.81 -0.08
N ILE A 80 1.80 10.35 1.16
CA ILE A 80 1.00 11.04 2.17
C ILE A 80 1.91 11.72 3.20
N ILE A 81 2.87 10.97 3.77
CA ILE A 81 3.79 11.52 4.79
C ILE A 81 4.78 12.49 4.14
N GLY A 82 4.88 13.69 4.70
CA GLY A 82 5.83 14.72 4.24
C GLY A 82 7.29 14.30 4.41
N LEU A 83 8.16 14.85 3.57
CA LEU A 83 9.57 14.47 3.51
C LEU A 83 10.28 14.65 4.85
N ASP A 84 10.01 15.74 5.55
CA ASP A 84 10.66 16.10 6.82
C ASP A 84 10.34 15.13 7.96
N ASP A 85 9.18 14.47 7.91
CA ASP A 85 8.73 13.53 8.94
C ASP A 85 8.85 12.05 8.55
N LYS A 86 9.44 11.71 7.38
CA LYS A 86 9.57 10.32 6.94
C LYS A 86 10.38 9.46 7.90
N ASP A 87 11.48 9.95 8.41
CA ASP A 87 12.31 9.21 9.37
C ASP A 87 11.57 9.02 10.70
N LYS A 88 10.83 10.03 11.16
CA LYS A 88 9.98 9.94 12.36
C LYS A 88 8.86 8.89 12.14
N PHE A 89 8.21 8.91 10.98
CA PHE A 89 7.20 7.92 10.62
C PHE A 89 7.79 6.52 10.59
N ASN A 90 8.91 6.31 9.92
CA ASN A 90 9.59 5.02 9.81
C ASN A 90 10.04 4.46 11.15
N ALA A 91 10.41 5.31 12.11
CA ALA A 91 10.83 4.91 13.46
C ALA A 91 9.68 4.74 14.46
N SER A 92 8.47 5.23 14.15
CA SER A 92 7.31 5.21 15.04
C SER A 92 6.48 3.93 14.93
N LYS A 93 5.48 3.82 15.81
CA LYS A 93 4.51 2.70 15.81
C LYS A 93 3.13 3.19 15.40
N PRO A 94 2.31 2.35 14.72
CA PRO A 94 0.98 2.73 14.26
C PRO A 94 0.06 3.30 15.34
N LYS A 95 0.20 2.89 16.59
CA LYS A 95 -0.60 3.40 17.71
C LYS A 95 -0.44 4.92 17.93
N ASP A 96 0.64 5.51 17.46
CA ASP A 96 0.99 6.91 17.64
C ASP A 96 0.62 7.78 16.41
N ASP A 97 0.08 7.18 15.34
CA ASP A 97 -0.16 7.85 14.05
C ASP A 97 -1.24 8.93 14.13
N GLY A 98 -2.30 8.68 14.88
CA GLY A 98 -3.36 9.67 15.07
C GLY A 98 -2.84 10.98 15.66
N ALA A 99 -1.89 10.90 16.60
CA ALA A 99 -1.30 12.08 17.24
C ALA A 99 -0.19 12.73 16.40
N ASN A 100 0.58 11.94 15.64
CA ASN A 100 1.78 12.42 14.97
C ASN A 100 1.57 12.78 13.49
N PHE A 101 0.63 12.11 12.80
CA PHE A 101 0.58 12.15 11.33
C PHE A 101 -0.83 12.35 10.76
N ALA A 102 -1.85 12.54 11.61
CA ALA A 102 -3.22 12.74 11.13
C ALA A 102 -3.35 13.93 10.17
N ASP A 103 -2.57 14.99 10.39
CA ASP A 103 -2.62 16.20 9.56
C ASP A 103 -2.21 15.94 8.11
N TYR A 104 -1.26 15.04 7.86
CA TYR A 104 -0.89 14.63 6.51
C TYR A 104 -2.02 13.92 5.76
N VAL A 105 -2.84 13.19 6.51
CA VAL A 105 -3.98 12.44 5.95
C VAL A 105 -5.19 13.36 5.76
N THR A 106 -5.45 14.25 6.72
CA THR A 106 -6.58 15.18 6.67
C THR A 106 -6.38 16.33 5.69
N ASN A 107 -5.13 16.70 5.41
CA ASN A 107 -4.74 17.80 4.53
C ASN A 107 -3.66 17.37 3.52
N PRO A 108 -3.92 16.37 2.65
CA PRO A 108 -2.91 15.81 1.76
C PRO A 108 -2.48 16.80 0.67
N VAL A 109 -1.20 16.81 0.35
CA VAL A 109 -0.63 17.67 -0.71
C VAL A 109 -0.88 17.09 -2.11
N LEU A 110 -0.94 15.76 -2.24
CA LEU A 110 -1.03 15.07 -3.53
C LEU A 110 -2.18 15.56 -4.43
N PRO A 111 -3.42 15.79 -3.94
CA PRO A 111 -4.50 16.30 -4.79
C PRO A 111 -4.18 17.66 -5.43
N ALA A 112 -3.55 18.56 -4.69
CA ALA A 112 -3.16 19.88 -5.22
C ALA A 112 -2.06 19.76 -6.29
N LEU A 113 -1.12 18.82 -6.13
CA LEU A 113 -0.09 18.52 -7.13
C LEU A 113 -0.73 17.96 -8.40
N ILE A 114 -1.66 17.01 -8.27
CA ILE A 114 -2.41 16.45 -9.42
C ILE A 114 -3.15 17.56 -10.15
N GLN A 115 -3.89 18.42 -9.44
CA GLN A 115 -4.58 19.55 -10.06
C GLN A 115 -3.63 20.51 -10.77
N THR A 116 -2.44 20.75 -10.24
CA THR A 116 -1.42 21.59 -10.88
C THR A 116 -0.92 20.99 -12.20
N LEU A 117 -0.72 19.67 -12.23
CA LEU A 117 -0.28 18.96 -13.42
C LEU A 117 -1.42 18.72 -14.42
N PHE A 118 -2.63 18.56 -13.93
CA PHE A 118 -3.84 18.28 -14.70
C PHE A 118 -4.95 19.26 -14.29
N PRO A 119 -4.94 20.50 -14.80
CA PRO A 119 -5.90 21.55 -14.39
C PRO A 119 -7.38 21.20 -14.61
N THR A 120 -7.67 20.23 -15.46
CA THR A 120 -9.02 19.70 -15.69
C THR A 120 -9.49 18.70 -14.63
N ALA A 121 -8.60 18.33 -13.69
CA ALA A 121 -8.89 17.45 -12.58
C ALA A 121 -8.79 18.22 -11.24
N PRO A 122 -9.84 19.00 -10.86
CA PRO A 122 -9.81 19.78 -9.62
C PRO A 122 -9.75 18.91 -8.40
N ALA A 123 -8.97 19.33 -7.40
CA ALA A 123 -8.83 18.67 -6.13
C ALA A 123 -10.16 18.63 -5.36
N PRO A 124 -10.38 17.62 -4.48
CA PRO A 124 -11.54 17.57 -3.60
C PRO A 124 -11.61 18.78 -2.66
N THR A 125 -12.83 19.17 -2.30
CA THR A 125 -13.11 20.35 -1.47
C THR A 125 -13.48 20.03 -0.02
N ASN A 126 -13.66 18.74 0.32
CA ASN A 126 -13.93 18.28 1.69
C ASN A 126 -12.66 18.31 2.54
N PHE A 127 -12.57 19.28 3.41
CA PHE A 127 -11.50 19.37 4.42
C PHE A 127 -12.11 19.52 5.81
N PRO A 128 -11.59 18.79 6.83
CA PRO A 128 -10.52 17.76 6.72
C PRO A 128 -10.99 16.54 5.90
N ARG A 129 -10.05 15.85 5.24
CA ARG A 129 -10.32 14.69 4.41
C ARG A 129 -10.66 13.45 5.25
N THR A 130 -11.92 13.37 5.67
CA THR A 130 -12.45 12.26 6.48
C THR A 130 -12.44 10.92 5.73
N ASP A 131 -12.64 10.94 4.43
CA ASP A 131 -12.56 9.79 3.54
C ASP A 131 -11.17 9.15 3.56
N LEU A 132 -10.10 9.95 3.55
CA LEU A 132 -8.74 9.44 3.66
C LEU A 132 -8.42 8.91 5.06
N VAL A 133 -8.90 9.58 6.11
CA VAL A 133 -8.80 9.07 7.49
C VAL A 133 -9.45 7.69 7.59
N THR A 134 -10.62 7.53 6.97
CA THR A 134 -11.33 6.26 6.96
C THR A 134 -10.51 5.17 6.29
N VAL A 135 -10.03 5.37 5.07
CA VAL A 135 -9.33 4.31 4.34
C VAL A 135 -7.91 4.05 4.85
N PHE A 136 -7.15 5.10 5.20
CA PHE A 136 -5.74 4.94 5.55
C PHE A 136 -5.49 4.68 7.04
N LEU A 137 -6.34 5.19 7.93
CA LEU A 137 -6.10 5.09 9.37
C LEU A 137 -7.10 4.22 10.14
N LYS A 138 -8.33 4.08 9.66
CA LYS A 138 -9.39 3.41 10.43
C LYS A 138 -9.90 2.11 9.80
N GLY A 139 -9.88 2.00 8.50
CA GLY A 139 -10.60 1.01 7.72
C GLY A 139 -12.01 1.48 7.35
N LEU A 140 -12.58 0.92 6.29
CA LEU A 140 -13.94 1.21 5.83
C LEU A 140 -14.96 0.54 6.75
N PRO A 141 -15.93 1.28 7.34
CA PRO A 141 -16.91 0.74 8.29
C PRO A 141 -17.67 -0.47 7.77
N THR A 142 -17.96 -0.50 6.47
CA THR A 142 -18.74 -1.57 5.83
C THR A 142 -17.88 -2.75 5.37
N VAL A 143 -16.55 -2.68 5.48
CA VAL A 143 -15.63 -3.67 4.90
C VAL A 143 -14.64 -4.21 5.93
N ASN A 144 -13.74 -3.38 6.45
CA ASN A 144 -12.58 -3.83 7.23
C ASN A 144 -12.23 -2.93 8.42
N GLN A 145 -13.20 -2.16 8.95
CA GLN A 145 -13.02 -1.42 10.18
C GLN A 145 -13.25 -2.32 11.40
N PRO A 146 -12.32 -2.40 12.37
CA PRO A 146 -12.56 -3.13 13.62
C PRO A 146 -13.56 -2.41 14.51
N ALA A 147 -14.21 -3.14 15.43
CA ALA A 147 -15.21 -2.59 16.34
C ALA A 147 -14.66 -1.46 17.23
N ASN A 148 -13.44 -1.62 17.75
CA ASN A 148 -12.75 -0.62 18.57
C ASN A 148 -11.59 -0.03 17.79
N VAL A 149 -11.90 0.84 16.82
CA VAL A 149 -10.89 1.39 15.93
C VAL A 149 -10.10 2.52 16.60
N MET A 150 -8.78 2.43 16.49
CA MET A 150 -7.85 3.53 16.74
C MET A 150 -7.22 3.94 15.40
N ALA A 151 -7.09 5.27 15.20
CA ALA A 151 -6.42 5.80 14.01
C ALA A 151 -4.95 5.33 13.98
N SER A 152 -4.65 4.44 13.04
CA SER A 152 -3.33 3.81 12.90
C SER A 152 -3.13 3.33 11.47
N GLU A 153 -1.97 3.60 10.91
CA GLU A 153 -1.60 3.19 9.56
C GLU A 153 -1.23 1.70 9.57
N MET A 154 -2.19 0.88 9.16
CA MET A 154 -2.05 -0.58 9.05
C MET A 154 -2.89 -1.08 7.89
N LEU A 155 -2.40 -2.11 7.20
CA LEU A 155 -3.22 -2.88 6.26
C LEU A 155 -4.19 -3.76 7.07
N ARG A 156 -5.49 -3.56 6.86
CA ARG A 156 -6.53 -4.30 7.59
C ARG A 156 -7.16 -5.37 6.72
N LEU A 157 -7.49 -6.50 7.33
CA LEU A 157 -8.17 -7.61 6.68
C LEU A 157 -9.33 -8.10 7.55
N ASN A 158 -10.52 -8.11 6.98
CA ASN A 158 -11.69 -8.76 7.55
C ASN A 158 -11.70 -10.24 7.14
N THR A 159 -11.42 -11.11 8.08
CA THR A 159 -11.31 -12.55 7.84
C THR A 159 -12.66 -13.25 7.60
N LEU A 160 -13.79 -12.55 7.74
CA LEU A 160 -15.11 -13.07 7.40
C LEU A 160 -15.48 -12.89 5.92
N ILE A 161 -14.79 -12.02 5.21
CA ILE A 161 -15.03 -11.84 3.77
C ILE A 161 -14.33 -12.97 3.03
N ALA A 162 -15.11 -13.81 2.37
CA ALA A 162 -14.57 -14.93 1.60
C ALA A 162 -13.68 -14.45 0.43
N PRO A 163 -12.58 -15.14 0.12
CA PRO A 163 -11.74 -14.80 -1.03
C PRO A 163 -12.51 -14.87 -2.34
N THR A 164 -12.34 -13.86 -3.20
CA THR A 164 -12.82 -13.91 -4.58
C THR A 164 -11.95 -14.86 -5.39
N THR A 165 -12.58 -15.73 -6.19
CA THR A 165 -11.84 -16.65 -7.07
C THR A 165 -10.97 -15.89 -8.08
N ALA A 166 -9.83 -16.44 -8.47
CA ALA A 166 -8.83 -15.76 -9.30
C ALA A 166 -9.43 -15.14 -10.58
N GLY A 167 -10.31 -15.86 -11.29
CA GLY A 167 -10.94 -15.36 -12.52
C GLY A 167 -11.98 -14.25 -12.33
N ALA A 168 -12.46 -14.03 -11.09
CA ALA A 168 -13.44 -13.00 -10.76
C ALA A 168 -12.83 -11.82 -9.99
N GLN A 169 -11.54 -11.86 -9.65
CA GLN A 169 -10.86 -10.78 -8.95
C GLN A 169 -10.79 -9.51 -9.81
N ASN A 170 -11.13 -8.37 -9.20
CA ASN A 170 -10.95 -7.08 -9.85
C ASN A 170 -9.74 -6.37 -9.22
N PRO A 171 -8.73 -5.94 -10.02
CA PRO A 171 -7.55 -5.23 -9.49
C PRO A 171 -7.87 -3.93 -8.72
N LEU A 172 -9.03 -3.33 -8.98
CA LEU A 172 -9.51 -2.16 -8.24
C LEU A 172 -10.26 -2.52 -6.94
N GLY A 173 -10.30 -3.78 -6.54
CA GLY A 173 -10.81 -4.22 -5.25
C GLY A 173 -12.18 -3.65 -4.90
N VAL A 174 -12.29 -3.12 -3.68
CA VAL A 174 -13.54 -2.54 -3.14
C VAL A 174 -14.11 -1.43 -4.04
N ALA A 175 -13.27 -0.64 -4.68
CA ALA A 175 -13.70 0.41 -5.60
C ALA A 175 -14.44 -0.12 -6.84
N ALA A 176 -14.26 -1.39 -7.15
CA ALA A 176 -14.98 -2.10 -8.23
C ALA A 176 -15.99 -3.14 -7.70
N GLY A 177 -16.36 -3.07 -6.42
CA GLY A 177 -17.33 -3.98 -5.80
C GLY A 177 -16.75 -5.33 -5.37
N ASP A 178 -15.44 -5.54 -5.44
CA ASP A 178 -14.77 -6.77 -4.97
C ASP A 178 -14.25 -6.56 -3.54
N ASN A 179 -15.10 -6.83 -2.54
CA ASN A 179 -14.80 -6.59 -1.13
C ASN A 179 -13.68 -7.48 -0.55
N ALA A 180 -13.24 -8.52 -1.26
CA ALA A 180 -12.09 -9.32 -0.89
C ALA A 180 -10.75 -8.74 -1.39
N GLY A 181 -10.78 -7.63 -2.14
CA GLY A 181 -9.61 -6.91 -2.59
C GLY A 181 -9.30 -5.67 -1.77
N PHE A 182 -8.21 -4.98 -2.13
CA PHE A 182 -7.76 -3.77 -1.45
C PHE A 182 -8.89 -2.74 -1.28
N PRO A 183 -9.04 -2.08 -0.10
CA PRO A 183 -8.16 -2.09 1.08
C PRO A 183 -8.44 -3.21 2.10
N ASN A 184 -9.27 -4.20 1.79
CA ASN A 184 -9.47 -5.37 2.62
C ASN A 184 -8.33 -6.39 2.41
N GLY A 185 -7.19 -6.16 3.03
CA GLY A 185 -5.94 -6.77 2.65
C GLY A 185 -5.43 -6.24 1.30
N ARG A 186 -4.42 -6.91 0.75
CA ARG A 186 -3.89 -6.64 -0.59
C ARG A 186 -3.53 -7.95 -1.25
N ARG A 187 -4.18 -8.26 -2.35
CA ARG A 187 -3.79 -9.40 -3.19
C ARG A 187 -2.64 -8.99 -4.13
N PRO A 188 -1.85 -9.93 -4.65
CA PRO A 188 -0.75 -9.61 -5.54
C PRO A 188 -1.14 -8.79 -6.78
N ALA A 189 -2.37 -8.99 -7.30
CA ALA A 189 -2.89 -8.30 -8.48
C ALA A 189 -3.64 -6.99 -8.17
N ASP A 190 -3.83 -6.62 -6.91
CA ASP A 190 -4.52 -5.38 -6.56
C ASP A 190 -3.68 -4.17 -6.96
N ASP A 191 -4.25 -3.31 -7.77
CA ASP A 191 -3.62 -2.11 -8.33
C ASP A 191 -3.69 -0.95 -7.32
N VAL A 192 -2.76 -0.96 -6.38
CA VAL A 192 -2.76 0.02 -5.28
C VAL A 192 -2.34 1.42 -5.72
N VAL A 193 -1.60 1.56 -6.82
CA VAL A 193 -1.20 2.87 -7.34
C VAL A 193 -2.39 3.58 -7.95
N ASP A 194 -3.10 2.93 -8.88
CA ASP A 194 -4.33 3.46 -9.46
C ASP A 194 -5.36 3.79 -8.39
N LEU A 195 -5.54 2.87 -7.42
CA LEU A 195 -6.49 3.07 -6.32
C LEU A 195 -6.12 4.27 -5.44
N SER A 196 -4.86 4.40 -5.06
CA SER A 196 -4.42 5.51 -4.19
C SER A 196 -4.52 6.86 -4.90
N LEU A 197 -4.19 6.94 -6.20
CA LEU A 197 -4.37 8.14 -7.01
C LEU A 197 -5.85 8.55 -7.07
N ARG A 198 -6.74 7.61 -7.35
CA ARG A 198 -8.19 7.86 -7.43
C ARG A 198 -8.77 8.25 -6.08
N VAL A 199 -8.38 7.56 -5.00
CA VAL A 199 -8.83 7.86 -3.64
C VAL A 199 -8.34 9.23 -3.20
N ALA A 200 -7.08 9.59 -3.47
CA ALA A 200 -6.57 10.94 -3.20
C ALA A 200 -7.43 12.02 -3.89
N MET A 201 -7.89 11.77 -5.13
CA MET A 201 -8.77 12.68 -5.87
C MET A 201 -10.26 12.53 -5.53
N GLY A 202 -10.59 11.79 -4.46
CA GLY A 202 -11.93 11.72 -3.89
C GLY A 202 -12.83 10.63 -4.49
N ALA A 203 -12.27 9.55 -5.03
CA ALA A 203 -13.07 8.44 -5.55
C ALA A 203 -14.05 7.87 -4.52
N LEU A 204 -13.68 7.84 -3.23
CA LEU A 204 -14.58 7.38 -2.17
C LEU A 204 -15.83 8.27 -2.02
N CYS A 205 -15.69 9.59 -2.21
CA CYS A 205 -16.83 10.51 -2.17
C CYS A 205 -17.81 10.27 -3.32
N VAL A 206 -17.32 9.82 -4.48
CA VAL A 206 -18.18 9.43 -5.61
C VAL A 206 -18.81 8.05 -5.36
N LEU A 207 -18.05 7.08 -4.92
CA LEU A 207 -18.50 5.71 -4.68
C LEU A 207 -19.53 5.62 -3.55
N THR A 208 -19.38 6.44 -2.52
CA THR A 208 -20.32 6.47 -1.38
C THR A 208 -21.71 7.02 -1.75
N GLY A 209 -21.80 7.76 -2.85
CA GLY A 209 -23.03 8.40 -3.29
C GLY A 209 -23.50 9.54 -2.37
N ALA A 210 -24.65 10.12 -2.70
CA ALA A 210 -25.20 11.26 -1.94
C ALA A 210 -25.61 10.90 -0.50
N GLY A 211 -25.90 9.62 -0.23
CA GLY A 211 -26.31 9.11 1.07
C GLY A 211 -25.16 8.62 1.96
N ASP A 212 -23.92 8.83 1.55
CA ASP A 212 -22.72 8.35 2.26
C ASP A 212 -22.79 6.87 2.68
N ALA A 213 -23.09 6.00 1.74
CA ALA A 213 -23.27 4.56 1.98
C ALA A 213 -22.01 3.88 2.53
N LEU A 214 -20.82 4.38 2.24
CA LEU A 214 -19.55 3.89 2.77
C LEU A 214 -19.15 4.54 4.10
N GLN A 215 -19.93 5.49 4.60
CA GLN A 215 -19.67 6.24 5.84
C GLN A 215 -18.27 6.89 5.86
N VAL A 216 -17.92 7.55 4.78
CA VAL A 216 -16.61 8.23 4.61
C VAL A 216 -16.67 9.74 4.91
N GLY A 217 -17.86 10.28 5.13
CA GLY A 217 -18.08 11.66 5.54
C GLY A 217 -17.94 12.69 4.40
N CYS A 218 -18.15 12.28 3.15
CA CYS A 218 -18.17 13.16 2.00
C CYS A 218 -19.21 12.70 0.96
N LYS A 219 -19.44 13.48 -0.08
CA LYS A 219 -20.42 13.22 -1.14
C LYS A 219 -19.85 13.57 -2.52
N PRO A 220 -20.46 13.13 -3.63
CA PRO A 220 -19.92 13.32 -4.98
C PRO A 220 -19.62 14.78 -5.34
N THR A 221 -20.40 15.73 -4.83
CA THR A 221 -20.18 17.17 -5.09
C THR A 221 -18.89 17.71 -4.47
N ASP A 222 -18.32 17.03 -3.47
CA ASP A 222 -17.09 17.43 -2.81
C ASP A 222 -15.84 16.98 -3.60
N ALA A 223 -16.01 16.09 -4.57
CA ALA A 223 -14.92 15.53 -5.37
C ALA A 223 -15.22 15.60 -6.88
N PRO A 224 -15.14 16.78 -7.50
CA PRO A 224 -15.49 16.96 -8.90
C PRO A 224 -14.72 16.07 -9.87
N ALA A 225 -13.47 15.72 -9.56
CA ALA A 225 -12.63 14.80 -10.33
C ALA A 225 -12.57 13.39 -9.74
N GLY A 226 -13.37 13.06 -8.73
CA GLY A 226 -13.33 11.74 -8.06
C GLY A 226 -13.72 10.56 -8.95
N GLY A 227 -14.40 10.81 -10.07
CA GLY A 227 -14.71 9.79 -11.08
C GLY A 227 -13.61 9.61 -12.15
N ALA A 228 -12.53 10.38 -12.11
CA ALA A 228 -11.46 10.28 -13.10
C ALA A 228 -10.73 8.95 -13.04
N ALA A 229 -10.53 8.30 -14.18
CA ALA A 229 -9.83 7.01 -14.30
C ALA A 229 -8.31 7.22 -14.29
N LEU A 230 -7.79 7.78 -13.20
CA LEU A 230 -6.35 7.96 -13.02
C LEU A 230 -5.64 6.62 -12.99
N THR A 231 -4.49 6.53 -13.65
CA THR A 231 -3.71 5.29 -13.78
C THR A 231 -2.25 5.61 -14.04
N ASP A 232 -1.34 4.78 -13.53
CA ASP A 232 0.08 4.78 -13.90
C ASP A 232 0.32 4.02 -15.22
N GLY A 233 -0.72 3.35 -15.76
CA GLY A 233 -0.65 2.60 -17.01
C GLY A 233 -0.10 1.18 -16.86
N VAL A 234 0.28 0.73 -15.66
CA VAL A 234 0.75 -0.63 -15.39
C VAL A 234 -0.36 -1.42 -14.72
N ARG A 235 -0.77 -2.54 -15.33
CA ARG A 235 -1.83 -3.38 -14.77
C ARG A 235 -1.43 -4.84 -14.77
N LYS A 236 -1.64 -5.50 -13.64
CA LYS A 236 -1.54 -6.95 -13.49
C LYS A 236 -2.92 -7.54 -13.13
N THR A 237 -3.12 -8.80 -13.39
CA THR A 237 -4.34 -9.54 -13.05
C THR A 237 -3.97 -10.81 -12.29
N ALA A 238 -4.95 -11.47 -11.70
CA ALA A 238 -4.73 -12.74 -11.01
C ALA A 238 -4.08 -13.82 -11.91
N ALA A 239 -4.25 -13.74 -13.22
CA ALA A 239 -3.61 -14.67 -14.18
C ALA A 239 -2.07 -14.55 -14.24
N ASN A 240 -1.51 -13.46 -13.73
CA ASN A 240 -0.05 -13.27 -13.65
C ASN A 240 0.59 -13.96 -12.44
N TYR A 241 -0.20 -14.60 -11.58
CA TYR A 241 0.25 -15.18 -10.31
C TYR A 241 -0.16 -16.65 -10.18
N GLY A 242 0.50 -17.38 -9.29
CA GLY A 242 0.14 -18.76 -8.96
C GLY A 242 -1.21 -18.84 -8.24
N VAL A 243 -1.90 -19.97 -8.39
CA VAL A 243 -3.19 -20.22 -7.74
C VAL A 243 -3.08 -20.92 -6.39
N THR A 244 -1.87 -21.34 -6.01
CA THR A 244 -1.56 -21.97 -4.73
C THR A 244 -0.46 -21.22 -4.01
N PHE A 245 -0.40 -21.36 -2.67
CA PHE A 245 0.69 -20.78 -1.87
C PHE A 245 2.06 -21.21 -2.43
N PRO A 246 3.03 -20.30 -2.56
CA PRO A 246 3.03 -18.89 -2.11
C PRO A 246 2.46 -17.88 -3.15
N TYR A 247 1.70 -18.32 -4.13
CA TYR A 247 1.07 -17.51 -5.19
C TYR A 247 2.06 -16.79 -6.12
N LEU A 248 3.34 -17.09 -6.02
CA LEU A 248 4.41 -16.51 -6.81
C LEU A 248 4.72 -17.41 -8.00
N THR A 249 5.21 -16.81 -9.07
CA THR A 249 5.75 -17.53 -10.24
C THR A 249 7.23 -17.87 -10.03
N THR A 250 7.76 -18.75 -10.86
CA THR A 250 9.18 -19.07 -10.84
C THR A 250 10.02 -17.81 -11.07
N PRO A 251 11.02 -17.52 -10.23
CA PRO A 251 11.86 -16.36 -10.43
C PRO A 251 12.69 -16.47 -11.70
N LEU A 252 13.07 -15.34 -12.26
CA LEU A 252 14.01 -15.28 -13.36
C LEU A 252 15.35 -15.88 -12.92
N PRO A 253 16.06 -16.59 -13.79
CA PRO A 253 17.40 -17.08 -13.49
C PRO A 253 18.35 -15.96 -13.08
N GLY A 254 19.18 -16.17 -12.06
CA GLY A 254 20.13 -15.16 -11.58
C GLY A 254 21.18 -14.75 -12.61
N ASN A 255 21.44 -15.64 -13.57
CA ASN A 255 22.30 -15.42 -14.73
C ASN A 255 21.49 -15.22 -16.03
N PHE A 256 20.23 -14.83 -15.89
CA PHE A 256 19.38 -14.62 -17.05
C PHE A 256 20.00 -13.52 -17.93
N ASN A 257 20.45 -13.94 -19.09
CA ASN A 257 20.97 -13.08 -20.12
C ASN A 257 20.11 -13.30 -21.39
N PRO A 258 18.89 -12.76 -21.43
CA PRO A 258 18.14 -12.78 -22.67
C PRO A 258 18.98 -12.06 -23.70
N PRO A 259 18.89 -12.40 -24.99
CA PRO A 259 19.43 -11.54 -26.03
C PRO A 259 18.84 -10.15 -25.77
N ALA A 260 19.70 -9.17 -25.55
CA ALA A 260 19.26 -7.82 -25.32
C ALA A 260 18.29 -7.43 -26.46
N PRO A 261 17.12 -6.85 -26.15
CA PRO A 261 16.29 -6.27 -27.19
C PRO A 261 17.18 -5.36 -28.03
N ALA A 262 17.04 -5.42 -29.34
CA ALA A 262 17.85 -4.59 -30.23
C ALA A 262 17.74 -3.11 -29.79
N GLY A 263 18.84 -2.54 -29.30
CA GLY A 263 18.90 -1.17 -28.78
C GLY A 263 18.96 -1.02 -27.27
N ALA A 264 18.93 -2.12 -26.45
CA ALA A 264 19.13 -2.02 -25.01
C ALA A 264 20.62 -1.76 -24.70
N THR A 265 20.92 -0.59 -24.15
CA THR A 265 22.20 -0.29 -23.50
C THR A 265 22.08 -0.62 -22.02
N PHE A 266 22.88 -1.55 -21.54
CA PHE A 266 23.03 -1.76 -20.10
C PHE A 266 23.92 -0.63 -19.54
N PRO A 267 23.58 -0.06 -18.38
CA PRO A 267 24.43 0.91 -17.70
C PRO A 267 25.74 0.30 -17.23
#